data_0ed7b7117d699152c8a7de966582793b
#
_entry.id   0ed7b7117d699152c8a7de966582793b
#
_cell.length_a   1.000
_cell.length_b   1.000
_cell.length_c   1.000
_cell.angle_alpha   90.00
_cell.angle_beta   90.00
_cell.angle_gamma   90.00
#
_symmetry.space_group_name_H-M   'P 1'
#
loop_
_entity.id
_entity.type
_entity.pdbx_description
1 polymer ?
#
loop_
_entity_poly.entity_id
_entity_poly.type
_entity_poly.pdbx_seq_one_letter_code
_entity_poly.pdbx_strand_id
1 'polypeptide(L)'
;MFKKIGLAIAIALCLVGLAATRTQAEIVDEAVVYTVAGQPYEGYFVRNEGFGDEQPIALLVHDWNGLGDYEKRRAQMLAEQGYAAFAVDLYGQGVRPTNVEESRAESGKLYQDRDALRERLFASLATAQTLIGVDPERVAILGYCFGGAAVLEFARAGADLDGFVSFHGGLGTPEGQDYSEATGPILILHGADDPVAPMTQVAELADTLTAAGVEFDMEIYGGARHSFTVWSADRDSSRYDAQADVKSWRALLQFLDERLR
;
A
#
# COMPACT_ATOMS: atom_id res chain seq x y z
N MET A 1 -35.68 60.57 54.92
CA MET A 1 -34.65 59.54 54.95
C MET A 1 -35.14 58.33 54.18
N PHE A 2 -34.88 58.33 52.83
CA PHE A 2 -35.38 57.31 51.92
C PHE A 2 -34.22 56.43 51.48
N LYS A 3 -34.27 55.14 51.83
CA LYS A 3 -33.31 54.11 51.42
C LYS A 3 -33.70 53.70 49.97
N LYS A 4 -32.76 53.85 49.01
CA LYS A 4 -32.89 53.29 47.70
C LYS A 4 -32.41 51.82 47.73
N ILE A 5 -33.30 50.91 47.35
CA ILE A 5 -33.02 49.51 47.16
C ILE A 5 -32.61 49.36 45.67
N GLY A 6 -31.36 49.04 45.43
CA GLY A 6 -30.88 48.72 44.07
C GLY A 6 -31.10 47.24 43.74
N LEU A 7 -31.85 46.98 42.71
CA LEU A 7 -32.11 45.65 42.15
C LEU A 7 -30.98 45.30 41.19
N ALA A 8 -30.11 44.33 41.56
CA ALA A 8 -29.08 43.79 40.67
C ALA A 8 -29.69 42.66 39.85
N ILE A 9 -29.81 42.87 38.53
CA ILE A 9 -30.22 41.83 37.59
C ILE A 9 -28.96 41.05 37.18
N ALA A 10 -28.85 39.81 37.60
CA ALA A 10 -27.81 38.87 37.17
C ALA A 10 -28.26 38.25 35.83
N ILE A 11 -27.57 38.61 34.73
CA ILE A 11 -27.75 37.97 33.41
C ILE A 11 -26.88 36.70 33.39
N ALA A 12 -27.53 35.54 33.50
CA ALA A 12 -26.87 34.26 33.27
C ALA A 12 -26.71 34.02 31.75
N LEU A 13 -25.49 34.16 31.24
CA LEU A 13 -25.16 33.71 29.87
C LEU A 13 -25.08 32.17 29.86
N CYS A 14 -26.10 31.52 29.32
CA CYS A 14 -26.00 30.10 28.94
C CYS A 14 -25.12 29.98 27.70
N LEU A 15 -23.87 29.62 27.89
CA LEU A 15 -23.00 29.09 26.80
C LEU A 15 -23.52 27.71 26.44
N VAL A 16 -24.35 27.64 25.38
CA VAL A 16 -24.65 26.37 24.68
C VAL A 16 -23.40 25.97 23.93
N GLY A 17 -22.56 25.13 24.52
CA GLY A 17 -21.48 24.48 23.81
C GLY A 17 -22.07 23.55 22.75
N LEU A 18 -21.95 23.91 21.46
CA LEU A 18 -22.11 22.95 20.40
C LEU A 18 -21.00 21.90 20.59
N ALA A 19 -21.34 20.78 21.19
CA ALA A 19 -20.55 19.58 21.08
C ALA A 19 -20.66 19.17 19.59
N ALA A 20 -19.62 19.46 18.81
CA ALA A 20 -19.46 18.84 17.50
C ALA A 20 -19.41 17.34 17.77
N THR A 21 -20.49 16.62 17.51
CA THR A 21 -20.46 15.17 17.39
C THR A 21 -19.50 14.87 16.28
N ARG A 22 -18.28 14.44 16.63
CA ARG A 22 -17.42 13.74 15.67
C ARG A 22 -18.23 12.52 15.26
N THR A 23 -18.80 12.57 14.05
CA THR A 23 -19.27 11.37 13.38
C THR A 23 -18.10 10.40 13.42
N GLN A 24 -18.33 9.25 14.03
CA GLN A 24 -17.33 8.19 14.06
C GLN A 24 -17.00 7.92 12.58
N ALA A 25 -15.73 8.06 12.22
CA ALA A 25 -15.26 7.82 10.87
C ALA A 25 -15.76 6.46 10.41
N GLU A 26 -16.58 6.43 9.37
CA GLU A 26 -17.18 5.20 8.86
C GLU A 26 -16.25 4.62 7.80
N ILE A 27 -15.63 3.50 8.13
CA ILE A 27 -14.86 2.71 7.16
C ILE A 27 -15.86 1.91 6.37
N VAL A 28 -15.88 2.13 5.05
CA VAL A 28 -16.70 1.39 4.10
C VAL A 28 -15.80 0.57 3.21
N ASP A 29 -16.21 -0.67 2.94
CA ASP A 29 -15.45 -1.59 2.10
C ASP A 29 -16.34 -2.40 1.18
N GLU A 30 -15.78 -2.80 0.04
CA GLU A 30 -16.46 -3.62 -0.95
C GLU A 30 -15.49 -4.49 -1.75
N ALA A 31 -16.00 -5.61 -2.26
CA ALA A 31 -15.34 -6.36 -3.30
C ALA A 31 -15.60 -5.73 -4.67
N VAL A 32 -14.55 -5.47 -5.43
CA VAL A 32 -14.64 -4.85 -6.76
C VAL A 32 -14.24 -5.86 -7.82
N VAL A 33 -15.20 -6.22 -8.68
CA VAL A 33 -14.92 -7.12 -9.81
C VAL A 33 -14.56 -6.31 -11.04
N TYR A 34 -13.44 -6.63 -11.66
CA TYR A 34 -12.96 -6.04 -12.91
C TYR A 34 -12.49 -7.11 -13.88
N THR A 35 -12.24 -6.74 -15.13
CA THR A 35 -11.92 -7.71 -16.19
C THR A 35 -10.56 -7.39 -16.80
N VAL A 36 -9.70 -8.40 -16.95
CA VAL A 36 -8.43 -8.32 -17.67
C VAL A 36 -8.40 -9.42 -18.72
N ALA A 37 -8.16 -9.06 -19.98
CA ALA A 37 -8.14 -10.02 -21.10
C ALA A 37 -9.38 -10.97 -21.11
N GLY A 38 -10.55 -10.46 -20.74
CA GLY A 38 -11.80 -11.23 -20.69
C GLY A 38 -11.96 -12.16 -19.48
N GLN A 39 -11.02 -12.16 -18.53
CA GLN A 39 -11.08 -12.93 -17.30
C GLN A 39 -11.46 -12.05 -16.11
N PRO A 40 -12.31 -12.52 -15.16
CA PRO A 40 -12.67 -11.76 -13.98
C PRO A 40 -11.56 -11.78 -12.92
N TYR A 41 -11.36 -10.63 -12.27
CA TYR A 41 -10.52 -10.43 -11.10
C TYR A 41 -11.36 -9.77 -10.01
N GLU A 42 -11.02 -9.99 -8.74
CA GLU A 42 -11.77 -9.46 -7.61
C GLU A 42 -10.83 -8.83 -6.58
N GLY A 43 -10.73 -7.50 -6.62
CA GLY A 43 -10.00 -6.70 -5.64
C GLY A 43 -10.85 -6.37 -4.41
N TYR A 44 -10.22 -5.79 -3.40
CA TYR A 44 -10.86 -5.29 -2.19
C TYR A 44 -10.60 -3.80 -2.05
N PHE A 45 -11.66 -3.01 -2.11
CA PHE A 45 -11.62 -1.56 -1.93
C PHE A 45 -12.07 -1.19 -0.52
N VAL A 46 -11.40 -0.23 0.09
CA VAL A 46 -11.77 0.31 1.41
C VAL A 46 -11.36 1.77 1.51
N ARG A 47 -12.25 2.60 2.07
CA ARG A 47 -11.99 3.99 2.38
C ARG A 47 -12.67 4.41 3.68
N ASN A 48 -12.30 5.55 4.19
CA ASN A 48 -12.89 6.12 5.41
C ASN A 48 -13.62 7.41 5.06
N GLU A 49 -14.95 7.38 5.05
CA GLU A 49 -15.81 8.54 4.71
C GLU A 49 -15.57 9.77 5.60
N GLY A 50 -15.00 9.56 6.81
CA GLY A 50 -14.64 10.65 7.71
C GLY A 50 -13.56 11.61 7.19
N PHE A 51 -12.81 11.20 6.14
CA PHE A 51 -11.83 12.05 5.45
C PHE A 51 -12.41 12.76 4.21
N GLY A 52 -13.70 12.58 3.91
CA GLY A 52 -14.36 13.18 2.76
C GLY A 52 -14.15 12.40 1.46
N ASP A 53 -14.60 13.00 0.38
CA ASP A 53 -14.37 12.50 -0.98
C ASP A 53 -13.00 12.98 -1.50
N GLU A 54 -12.53 12.41 -2.62
CA GLU A 54 -11.21 12.72 -3.23
C GLU A 54 -10.01 12.28 -2.36
N GLN A 55 -10.10 11.09 -1.74
CA GLN A 55 -8.98 10.51 -1.01
C GLN A 55 -7.90 10.01 -1.97
N PRO A 56 -6.60 10.25 -1.70
CA PRO A 56 -5.52 9.68 -2.49
C PRO A 56 -5.57 8.17 -2.52
N ILE A 57 -5.22 7.58 -3.66
CA ILE A 57 -5.29 6.13 -3.86
C ILE A 57 -3.98 5.47 -3.39
N ALA A 58 -4.10 4.45 -2.54
CA ALA A 58 -3.04 3.51 -2.23
C ALA A 58 -3.37 2.14 -2.86
N LEU A 59 -2.73 1.79 -3.97
CA LEU A 59 -2.80 0.45 -4.54
C LEU A 59 -1.95 -0.49 -3.70
N LEU A 60 -2.52 -1.62 -3.25
CA LEU A 60 -1.83 -2.62 -2.46
C LEU A 60 -1.73 -3.94 -3.22
N VAL A 61 -0.52 -4.39 -3.51
CA VAL A 61 -0.26 -5.66 -4.19
C VAL A 61 0.05 -6.75 -3.17
N HIS A 62 -0.70 -7.85 -3.26
CA HIS A 62 -0.61 -8.99 -2.36
C HIS A 62 0.72 -9.72 -2.43
N ASP A 63 1.03 -10.50 -1.40
CA ASP A 63 2.15 -11.43 -1.40
C ASP A 63 1.89 -12.65 -2.32
N TRP A 64 2.75 -13.65 -2.30
CA TRP A 64 2.62 -14.83 -3.16
C TRP A 64 1.39 -15.72 -2.83
N ASN A 65 0.75 -15.52 -1.66
CA ASN A 65 -0.45 -16.27 -1.28
C ASN A 65 -1.72 -15.74 -1.94
N GLY A 66 -1.65 -14.62 -2.66
CA GLY A 66 -2.83 -13.96 -3.25
C GLY A 66 -3.53 -13.01 -2.28
N LEU A 67 -4.60 -12.37 -2.74
CA LEU A 67 -5.38 -11.43 -1.95
C LEU A 67 -6.12 -12.14 -0.81
N GLY A 68 -5.67 -11.92 0.42
CA GLY A 68 -6.20 -12.55 1.64
C GLY A 68 -6.52 -11.57 2.76
N ASP A 69 -6.72 -12.09 3.97
CA ASP A 69 -7.06 -11.28 5.15
C ASP A 69 -5.92 -10.34 5.57
N TYR A 70 -4.67 -10.70 5.28
CA TYR A 70 -3.52 -9.85 5.57
C TYR A 70 -3.58 -8.55 4.75
N GLU A 71 -3.77 -8.65 3.44
CA GLU A 71 -3.86 -7.50 2.55
C GLU A 71 -5.08 -6.64 2.85
N LYS A 72 -6.23 -7.27 3.12
CA LYS A 72 -7.45 -6.56 3.52
C LYS A 72 -7.23 -5.76 4.81
N ARG A 73 -6.55 -6.35 5.81
CA ARG A 73 -6.24 -5.62 7.04
C ARG A 73 -5.26 -4.48 6.81
N ARG A 74 -4.22 -4.67 5.98
CA ARG A 74 -3.30 -3.59 5.58
C ARG A 74 -4.02 -2.46 4.83
N ALA A 75 -4.96 -2.80 3.94
CA ALA A 75 -5.78 -1.82 3.25
C ALA A 75 -6.68 -1.03 4.24
N GLN A 76 -7.30 -1.70 5.22
CA GLN A 76 -8.05 -1.02 6.28
C GLN A 76 -7.17 -0.06 7.09
N MET A 77 -5.94 -0.47 7.42
CA MET A 77 -4.98 0.40 8.13
C MET A 77 -4.62 1.65 7.32
N LEU A 78 -4.56 1.58 5.99
CA LEU A 78 -4.39 2.73 5.11
C LEU A 78 -5.63 3.62 5.11
N ALA A 79 -6.83 3.04 5.06
CA ALA A 79 -8.09 3.79 5.15
C ALA A 79 -8.23 4.51 6.50
N GLU A 80 -7.76 3.93 7.60
CA GLU A 80 -7.68 4.57 8.92
C GLU A 80 -6.78 5.83 8.91
N GLN A 81 -5.86 5.96 7.92
CA GLN A 81 -4.99 7.11 7.71
C GLN A 81 -5.51 8.10 6.65
N GLY A 82 -6.65 7.84 6.03
CA GLY A 82 -7.28 8.72 5.04
C GLY A 82 -6.88 8.47 3.59
N TYR A 83 -6.33 7.29 3.29
CA TYR A 83 -6.12 6.83 1.92
C TYR A 83 -7.26 5.94 1.47
N ALA A 84 -7.71 6.09 0.22
CA ALA A 84 -8.56 5.11 -0.43
C ALA A 84 -7.69 3.93 -0.86
N ALA A 85 -7.79 2.79 -0.19
CA ALA A 85 -6.93 1.65 -0.44
C ALA A 85 -7.63 0.62 -1.34
N PHE A 86 -6.96 0.22 -2.42
CA PHE A 86 -7.42 -0.85 -3.29
C PHE A 86 -6.40 -2.00 -3.30
N ALA A 87 -6.73 -3.08 -2.58
CA ALA A 87 -5.94 -4.30 -2.63
C ALA A 87 -6.30 -5.07 -3.90
N VAL A 88 -5.32 -5.17 -4.81
CA VAL A 88 -5.50 -5.72 -6.14
C VAL A 88 -5.44 -7.24 -6.15
N ASP A 89 -6.19 -7.87 -7.02
CA ASP A 89 -6.10 -9.30 -7.33
C ASP A 89 -5.25 -9.49 -8.59
N LEU A 90 -4.15 -10.20 -8.48
CA LEU A 90 -3.30 -10.52 -9.63
C LEU A 90 -3.45 -11.97 -10.11
N TYR A 91 -4.24 -12.80 -9.41
CA TYR A 91 -4.37 -14.21 -9.76
C TYR A 91 -5.70 -14.54 -10.45
N GLY A 92 -6.75 -13.77 -10.17
CA GLY A 92 -8.09 -13.95 -10.73
C GLY A 92 -9.13 -14.24 -9.66
N GLN A 93 -10.40 -13.93 -9.98
CA GLN A 93 -11.51 -14.09 -9.08
C GLN A 93 -11.60 -15.54 -8.56
N GLY A 94 -11.58 -15.69 -7.22
CA GLY A 94 -11.64 -16.98 -6.55
C GLY A 94 -10.33 -17.78 -6.53
N VAL A 95 -9.26 -17.30 -7.17
CA VAL A 95 -7.94 -17.95 -7.09
C VAL A 95 -7.24 -17.50 -5.81
N ARG A 96 -7.26 -18.37 -4.80
CA ARG A 96 -6.68 -18.11 -3.47
C ARG A 96 -5.84 -19.32 -3.06
N PRO A 97 -4.52 -19.31 -3.34
CA PRO A 97 -3.62 -20.39 -2.97
C PRO A 97 -3.71 -20.73 -1.48
N THR A 98 -3.79 -22.03 -1.17
CA THR A 98 -3.96 -22.53 0.20
C THR A 98 -2.70 -23.21 0.75
N ASN A 99 -1.70 -23.41 -0.10
CA ASN A 99 -0.44 -24.07 0.24
C ASN A 99 0.74 -23.50 -0.57
N VAL A 100 1.96 -23.88 -0.18
CA VAL A 100 3.21 -23.40 -0.78
C VAL A 100 3.33 -23.74 -2.27
N GLU A 101 2.83 -24.90 -2.69
CA GLU A 101 2.92 -25.35 -4.09
C GLU A 101 2.02 -24.48 -4.98
N GLU A 102 0.79 -24.26 -4.59
CA GLU A 102 -0.16 -23.39 -5.30
C GLU A 102 0.35 -21.95 -5.34
N SER A 103 0.84 -21.41 -4.20
CA SER A 103 1.38 -20.05 -4.13
C SER A 103 2.56 -19.86 -5.09
N ARG A 104 3.46 -20.85 -5.13
CA ARG A 104 4.61 -20.85 -6.06
C ARG A 104 4.17 -20.96 -7.51
N ALA A 105 3.16 -21.77 -7.79
CA ALA A 105 2.64 -21.94 -9.14
C ALA A 105 2.02 -20.63 -9.64
N GLU A 106 1.16 -19.96 -8.86
CA GLU A 106 0.51 -18.72 -9.29
C GLU A 106 1.49 -17.56 -9.43
N SER A 107 2.35 -17.32 -8.44
CA SER A 107 3.37 -16.27 -8.56
C SER A 107 4.38 -16.57 -9.68
N GLY A 108 4.73 -17.84 -9.87
CA GLY A 108 5.65 -18.30 -10.91
C GLY A 108 5.16 -18.03 -12.32
N LYS A 109 3.85 -18.15 -12.58
CA LYS A 109 3.23 -17.79 -13.87
C LYS A 109 3.54 -16.33 -14.23
N LEU A 110 3.37 -15.42 -13.26
CA LEU A 110 3.56 -13.98 -13.45
C LEU A 110 5.04 -13.56 -13.48
N TYR A 111 5.91 -14.28 -12.80
CA TYR A 111 7.36 -14.08 -12.97
C TYR A 111 7.85 -14.50 -14.35
N GLN A 112 7.21 -15.49 -14.99
CA GLN A 112 7.53 -15.96 -16.35
C GLN A 112 6.85 -15.13 -17.44
N ASP A 113 5.66 -14.59 -17.17
CA ASP A 113 4.89 -13.75 -18.08
C ASP A 113 4.70 -12.35 -17.47
N ARG A 114 5.72 -11.51 -17.67
CA ARG A 114 5.72 -10.15 -17.11
C ARG A 114 4.78 -9.21 -17.86
N ASP A 115 4.47 -9.49 -19.10
CA ASP A 115 3.49 -8.70 -19.85
C ASP A 115 2.08 -8.91 -19.27
N ALA A 116 1.73 -10.15 -18.94
CA ALA A 116 0.49 -10.43 -18.22
C ALA A 116 0.47 -9.79 -16.82
N LEU A 117 1.61 -9.74 -16.11
CA LEU A 117 1.70 -9.05 -14.82
C LEU A 117 1.43 -7.54 -14.98
N ARG A 118 2.08 -6.91 -15.95
CA ARG A 118 1.89 -5.48 -16.27
C ARG A 118 0.46 -5.17 -16.67
N GLU A 119 -0.14 -5.98 -17.55
CA GLU A 119 -1.54 -5.81 -17.98
C GLU A 119 -2.50 -5.83 -16.79
N ARG A 120 -2.30 -6.76 -15.85
CA ARG A 120 -3.13 -6.84 -14.63
C ARG A 120 -2.94 -5.64 -13.70
N LEU A 121 -1.71 -5.16 -13.55
CA LEU A 121 -1.43 -3.96 -12.75
C LEU A 121 -2.06 -2.71 -13.35
N PHE A 122 -1.93 -2.50 -14.68
CA PHE A 122 -2.57 -1.36 -15.36
C PHE A 122 -4.10 -1.42 -15.29
N ALA A 123 -4.69 -2.60 -15.45
CA ALA A 123 -6.14 -2.77 -15.32
C ALA A 123 -6.63 -2.49 -13.88
N SER A 124 -5.83 -2.90 -12.88
CA SER A 124 -6.10 -2.60 -11.47
C SER A 124 -6.03 -1.10 -11.17
N LEU A 125 -5.03 -0.40 -11.71
CA LEU A 125 -4.90 1.06 -11.62
C LEU A 125 -6.10 1.75 -12.25
N ALA A 126 -6.42 1.42 -13.51
CA ALA A 126 -7.56 2.00 -14.21
C ALA A 126 -8.88 1.74 -13.47
N THR A 127 -9.04 0.57 -12.84
CA THR A 127 -10.22 0.28 -12.01
C THR A 127 -10.25 1.17 -10.78
N ALA A 128 -9.15 1.25 -10.02
CA ALA A 128 -9.08 2.05 -8.80
C ALA A 128 -9.40 3.53 -9.04
N GLN A 129 -8.95 4.09 -10.15
CA GLN A 129 -9.20 5.49 -10.54
C GLN A 129 -10.67 5.80 -10.86
N THR A 130 -11.52 4.78 -11.03
CA THR A 130 -12.97 4.96 -11.27
C THR A 130 -13.82 4.78 -10.02
N LEU A 131 -13.23 4.42 -8.89
CA LEU A 131 -13.98 4.15 -7.65
C LEU A 131 -14.49 5.44 -7.00
N ILE A 132 -15.58 5.33 -6.24
CA ILE A 132 -16.20 6.48 -5.61
C ILE A 132 -15.38 6.98 -4.42
N GLY A 133 -15.17 8.29 -4.34
CA GLY A 133 -14.49 8.93 -3.21
C GLY A 133 -12.98 8.92 -3.30
N VAL A 134 -12.43 8.67 -4.49
CA VAL A 134 -10.99 8.72 -4.75
C VAL A 134 -10.57 9.98 -5.50
N ASP A 135 -9.32 10.37 -5.33
CA ASP A 135 -8.64 11.31 -6.23
C ASP A 135 -7.82 10.51 -7.25
N PRO A 136 -8.22 10.44 -8.51
CA PRO A 136 -7.57 9.61 -9.51
C PRO A 136 -6.18 10.10 -9.94
N GLU A 137 -5.85 11.37 -9.62
CA GLU A 137 -4.56 11.98 -9.98
C GLU A 137 -3.48 11.75 -8.92
N ARG A 138 -3.85 11.37 -7.69
CA ARG A 138 -2.92 11.11 -6.58
C ARG A 138 -2.87 9.64 -6.24
N VAL A 139 -1.91 8.92 -6.81
CA VAL A 139 -1.83 7.47 -6.71
C VAL A 139 -0.42 7.00 -6.36
N ALA A 140 -0.30 6.20 -5.30
CA ALA A 140 0.91 5.43 -5.02
C ALA A 140 0.60 3.93 -4.97
N ILE A 141 1.62 3.12 -5.24
CA ILE A 141 1.50 1.66 -5.17
C ILE A 141 2.47 1.10 -4.13
N LEU A 142 2.01 0.12 -3.37
CA LEU A 142 2.82 -0.64 -2.42
C LEU A 142 2.59 -2.13 -2.58
N GLY A 143 3.57 -2.94 -2.23
CA GLY A 143 3.43 -4.39 -2.32
C GLY A 143 4.36 -5.15 -1.39
N TYR A 144 3.93 -6.36 -1.03
CA TYR A 144 4.59 -7.23 -0.07
C TYR A 144 5.15 -8.48 -0.75
N CYS A 145 6.40 -8.85 -0.50
CA CYS A 145 7.03 -10.05 -1.05
C CYS A 145 6.97 -10.09 -2.59
N PHE A 146 6.18 -11.00 -3.17
CA PHE A 146 5.87 -11.04 -4.61
C PHE A 146 5.32 -9.68 -5.08
N GLY A 147 4.39 -9.08 -4.32
CA GLY A 147 3.85 -7.75 -4.61
C GLY A 147 4.90 -6.65 -4.61
N GLY A 148 5.92 -6.73 -3.75
CA GLY A 148 7.04 -5.80 -3.76
C GLY A 148 7.86 -5.88 -5.06
N ALA A 149 8.07 -7.09 -5.59
CA ALA A 149 8.69 -7.29 -6.91
C ALA A 149 7.77 -6.81 -8.06
N ALA A 150 6.45 -7.00 -7.93
CA ALA A 150 5.47 -6.51 -8.90
C ALA A 150 5.41 -4.98 -8.96
N VAL A 151 5.56 -4.31 -7.83
CA VAL A 151 5.68 -2.84 -7.77
C VAL A 151 6.90 -2.35 -8.55
N LEU A 152 8.05 -3.00 -8.38
CA LEU A 152 9.26 -2.67 -9.15
C LEU A 152 9.10 -2.96 -10.65
N GLU A 153 8.36 -4.02 -11.01
CA GLU A 153 7.99 -4.30 -12.40
C GLU A 153 7.10 -3.20 -12.98
N PHE A 154 6.19 -2.67 -12.18
CA PHE A 154 5.28 -1.61 -12.60
C PHE A 154 6.01 -0.28 -12.81
N ALA A 155 7.01 0.03 -11.96
CA ALA A 155 7.90 1.18 -12.17
C ALA A 155 8.68 1.03 -13.49
N ARG A 156 9.25 -0.14 -13.76
CA ARG A 156 9.95 -0.42 -15.05
C ARG A 156 9.03 -0.38 -16.26
N ALA A 157 7.74 -0.62 -16.08
CA ALA A 157 6.74 -0.51 -17.15
C ALA A 157 6.32 0.94 -17.44
N GLY A 158 6.89 1.93 -16.75
CA GLY A 158 6.58 3.34 -16.95
C GLY A 158 5.19 3.75 -16.44
N ALA A 159 4.68 3.09 -15.39
CA ALA A 159 3.44 3.52 -14.76
C ALA A 159 3.63 4.92 -14.16
N ASP A 160 2.75 5.86 -14.52
CA ASP A 160 2.79 7.25 -14.04
C ASP A 160 2.09 7.34 -12.69
N LEU A 161 2.88 7.25 -11.61
CA LEU A 161 2.41 7.26 -10.22
C LEU A 161 3.29 8.17 -9.36
N ASP A 162 2.70 8.68 -8.28
CA ASP A 162 3.39 9.54 -7.31
C ASP A 162 4.40 8.78 -6.43
N GLY A 163 4.37 7.46 -6.41
CA GLY A 163 5.34 6.68 -5.67
C GLY A 163 5.14 5.16 -5.71
N PHE A 164 6.25 4.45 -5.49
CA PHE A 164 6.35 3.00 -5.53
C PHE A 164 7.01 2.49 -4.25
N VAL A 165 6.37 1.58 -3.52
CA VAL A 165 6.90 1.07 -2.24
C VAL A 165 6.99 -0.45 -2.24
N SER A 166 8.20 -0.98 -2.05
CA SER A 166 8.46 -2.43 -1.98
C SER A 166 8.80 -2.85 -0.56
N PHE A 167 7.96 -3.70 0.04
CA PHE A 167 8.23 -4.35 1.34
C PHE A 167 8.79 -5.74 1.11
N HIS A 168 10.02 -5.99 1.59
CA HIS A 168 10.71 -7.28 1.49
C HIS A 168 10.47 -7.99 0.14
N GLY A 169 10.45 -7.21 -0.96
CA GLY A 169 10.27 -7.72 -2.30
C GLY A 169 11.51 -8.40 -2.86
N GLY A 170 11.34 -9.17 -3.94
CA GLY A 170 12.45 -9.58 -4.79
C GLY A 170 13.01 -8.36 -5.51
N LEU A 171 14.30 -8.07 -5.34
CA LEU A 171 14.92 -6.83 -5.80
C LEU A 171 15.70 -6.97 -7.12
N GLY A 172 15.82 -8.19 -7.65
CA GLY A 172 16.55 -8.45 -8.91
C GLY A 172 15.88 -7.77 -10.11
N THR A 173 16.69 -7.08 -10.90
CA THR A 173 16.27 -6.55 -12.20
C THR A 173 16.38 -7.65 -13.25
N PRO A 174 15.32 -8.01 -13.99
CA PRO A 174 15.39 -9.01 -15.04
C PRO A 174 16.34 -8.62 -16.16
N GLU A 175 16.95 -9.60 -16.82
CA GLU A 175 17.82 -9.37 -17.95
C GLU A 175 17.09 -8.60 -19.08
N GLY A 176 17.73 -7.56 -19.60
CA GLY A 176 17.17 -6.71 -20.64
C GLY A 176 16.16 -5.68 -20.19
N GLN A 177 15.94 -5.55 -18.89
CA GLN A 177 15.14 -4.47 -18.29
C GLN A 177 16.02 -3.49 -17.52
N ASP A 178 15.54 -2.25 -17.40
CA ASP A 178 16.11 -1.19 -16.59
C ASP A 178 14.99 -0.29 -16.03
N TYR A 179 15.34 0.82 -15.42
CA TYR A 179 14.39 1.79 -14.84
C TYR A 179 14.33 3.11 -15.62
N SER A 180 14.73 3.12 -16.89
CA SER A 180 14.71 4.34 -17.74
C SER A 180 13.31 4.93 -17.93
N GLU A 181 12.29 4.11 -17.84
CA GLU A 181 10.88 4.52 -17.97
C GLU A 181 10.21 4.83 -16.61
N ALA A 182 10.90 4.65 -15.48
CA ALA A 182 10.32 4.90 -14.17
C ALA A 182 10.09 6.41 -13.96
N THR A 183 8.87 6.79 -13.58
CA THR A 183 8.42 8.19 -13.50
C THR A 183 8.41 8.74 -12.08
N GLY A 184 8.14 7.91 -11.09
CA GLY A 184 8.01 8.31 -9.68
C GLY A 184 9.11 7.76 -8.77
N PRO A 185 9.22 8.31 -7.54
CA PRO A 185 10.18 7.88 -6.54
C PRO A 185 9.89 6.48 -6.02
N ILE A 186 10.95 5.77 -5.61
CA ILE A 186 10.86 4.39 -5.12
C ILE A 186 11.33 4.30 -3.67
N LEU A 187 10.52 3.71 -2.79
CA LEU A 187 10.89 3.39 -1.41
C LEU A 187 11.07 1.87 -1.24
N ILE A 188 12.24 1.45 -0.78
CA ILE A 188 12.56 0.05 -0.48
C ILE A 188 12.63 -0.15 1.03
N LEU A 189 11.80 -1.06 1.57
CA LEU A 189 11.72 -1.40 2.98
C LEU A 189 12.13 -2.87 3.15
N HIS A 190 13.40 -3.09 3.60
CA HIS A 190 14.04 -4.39 3.45
C HIS A 190 14.69 -4.91 4.74
N GLY A 191 14.66 -6.24 4.93
CA GLY A 191 15.31 -6.91 6.04
C GLY A 191 16.79 -7.23 5.76
N ALA A 192 17.69 -6.88 6.68
CA ALA A 192 19.13 -7.14 6.49
C ALA A 192 19.48 -8.63 6.42
N ASP A 193 18.69 -9.48 7.10
CA ASP A 193 18.89 -10.92 7.16
C ASP A 193 17.93 -11.69 6.23
N ASP A 194 17.42 -11.03 5.18
CA ASP A 194 16.52 -11.64 4.19
C ASP A 194 17.30 -12.63 3.29
N PRO A 195 17.05 -13.96 3.40
CA PRO A 195 17.75 -14.94 2.57
C PRO A 195 17.12 -15.11 1.18
N VAL A 196 15.94 -14.54 0.93
CA VAL A 196 15.23 -14.60 -0.36
C VAL A 196 15.74 -13.51 -1.30
N ALA A 197 15.98 -12.31 -0.76
CA ALA A 197 16.57 -11.19 -1.47
C ALA A 197 17.75 -10.64 -0.63
N PRO A 198 18.96 -11.19 -0.80
CA PRO A 198 20.09 -10.81 0.04
C PRO A 198 20.58 -9.38 -0.22
N MET A 199 21.34 -8.82 0.74
CA MET A 199 21.86 -7.44 0.68
C MET A 199 22.66 -7.12 -0.60
N THR A 200 23.19 -8.11 -1.29
CA THR A 200 23.82 -7.92 -2.61
C THR A 200 22.83 -7.41 -3.64
N GLN A 201 21.59 -7.91 -3.64
CA GLN A 201 20.52 -7.42 -4.53
C GLN A 201 20.09 -6.00 -4.15
N VAL A 202 20.13 -5.62 -2.88
CA VAL A 202 19.87 -4.24 -2.44
C VAL A 202 20.90 -3.29 -3.07
N ALA A 203 22.18 -3.65 -3.00
CA ALA A 203 23.25 -2.84 -3.59
C ALA A 203 23.13 -2.76 -5.12
N GLU A 204 22.88 -3.88 -5.78
CA GLU A 204 22.68 -3.95 -7.24
C GLU A 204 21.49 -3.10 -7.70
N LEU A 205 20.38 -3.12 -6.94
CA LEU A 205 19.22 -2.28 -7.22
C LEU A 205 19.55 -0.80 -7.05
N ALA A 206 20.27 -0.42 -5.96
CA ALA A 206 20.67 0.96 -5.72
C ALA A 206 21.55 1.50 -6.87
N ASP A 207 22.50 0.70 -7.34
CA ASP A 207 23.34 1.04 -8.49
C ASP A 207 22.51 1.23 -9.77
N THR A 208 21.54 0.33 -10.00
CA THR A 208 20.63 0.36 -11.17
C THR A 208 19.74 1.60 -11.15
N LEU A 209 19.11 1.92 -10.01
CA LEU A 209 18.27 3.10 -9.86
C LEU A 209 19.08 4.41 -10.00
N THR A 210 20.29 4.44 -9.42
CA THR A 210 21.21 5.57 -9.56
C THR A 210 21.59 5.79 -11.03
N ALA A 211 21.92 4.73 -11.76
CA ALA A 211 22.28 4.81 -13.17
C ALA A 211 21.11 5.30 -14.05
N ALA A 212 19.88 4.96 -13.68
CA ALA A 212 18.67 5.42 -14.35
C ALA A 212 18.24 6.84 -13.95
N GLY A 213 18.84 7.43 -12.90
CA GLY A 213 18.48 8.76 -12.38
C GLY A 213 17.15 8.79 -11.64
N VAL A 214 16.69 7.64 -11.15
CA VAL A 214 15.45 7.51 -10.37
C VAL A 214 15.68 8.01 -8.94
N GLU A 215 14.75 8.80 -8.40
CA GLU A 215 14.73 9.16 -6.98
C GLU A 215 14.35 7.94 -6.15
N PHE A 216 15.13 7.59 -5.14
CA PHE A 216 14.81 6.46 -4.27
C PHE A 216 15.35 6.60 -2.86
N ASP A 217 14.68 5.94 -1.92
CA ASP A 217 15.12 5.74 -0.54
C ASP A 217 15.08 4.24 -0.19
N MET A 218 16.02 3.81 0.68
CA MET A 218 16.09 2.43 1.17
C MET A 218 16.25 2.41 2.68
N GLU A 219 15.30 1.79 3.39
CA GLU A 219 15.42 1.50 4.82
C GLU A 219 15.73 0.03 5.04
N ILE A 220 16.83 -0.24 5.74
CA ILE A 220 17.30 -1.59 6.03
C ILE A 220 17.14 -1.89 7.52
N TYR A 221 16.39 -2.96 7.82
CA TYR A 221 16.07 -3.37 9.19
C TYR A 221 17.00 -4.51 9.65
N GLY A 222 17.93 -4.20 10.55
CA GLY A 222 18.90 -5.17 11.09
C GLY A 222 18.21 -6.32 11.81
N GLY A 223 18.57 -7.56 11.47
CA GLY A 223 17.99 -8.78 12.03
C GLY A 223 16.65 -9.21 11.44
N ALA A 224 15.97 -8.34 10.69
CA ALA A 224 14.70 -8.68 10.04
C ALA A 224 14.95 -9.60 8.83
N ARG A 225 14.08 -10.60 8.69
CA ARG A 225 14.09 -11.57 7.59
C ARG A 225 13.00 -11.26 6.57
N HIS A 226 12.88 -12.11 5.55
CA HIS A 226 11.78 -12.04 4.58
C HIS A 226 10.42 -12.07 5.28
N SER A 227 9.41 -11.40 4.73
CA SER A 227 8.05 -11.29 5.28
C SER A 227 7.99 -10.74 6.72
N PHE A 228 8.91 -9.85 7.11
CA PHE A 228 8.97 -9.31 8.48
C PHE A 228 7.70 -8.53 8.88
N THR A 229 6.85 -8.16 7.93
CA THR A 229 5.56 -7.49 8.17
C THR A 229 4.39 -8.46 8.33
N VAL A 230 4.53 -9.75 7.97
CA VAL A 230 3.46 -10.74 7.96
C VAL A 230 3.32 -11.40 9.32
N TRP A 231 2.24 -11.09 10.05
CA TRP A 231 2.05 -11.48 11.46
C TRP A 231 2.10 -12.98 11.71
N SER A 232 1.75 -13.81 10.73
CA SER A 232 1.78 -15.27 10.81
C SER A 232 3.09 -15.91 10.33
N ALA A 233 4.08 -15.10 9.88
CA ALA A 233 5.33 -15.64 9.36
C ALA A 233 6.20 -16.15 10.51
N ASP A 234 6.49 -17.48 10.49
CA ASP A 234 7.35 -18.16 11.48
C ASP A 234 8.12 -19.32 10.84
N ARG A 235 8.98 -19.00 9.89
CA ARG A 235 9.89 -19.96 9.22
C ARG A 235 11.32 -19.41 9.26
N ASP A 236 12.30 -20.27 9.06
CA ASP A 236 13.70 -19.83 9.04
C ASP A 236 14.02 -18.79 7.96
N SER A 237 13.38 -18.88 6.81
CA SER A 237 13.56 -17.91 5.72
C SER A 237 12.63 -16.69 5.82
N SER A 238 11.54 -16.75 6.59
CA SER A 238 10.45 -15.79 6.58
C SER A 238 9.85 -15.67 7.98
N ARG A 239 10.09 -14.55 8.66
CA ARG A 239 9.67 -14.38 10.06
C ARG A 239 9.21 -12.97 10.35
N TYR A 240 8.09 -12.87 11.08
CA TYR A 240 7.58 -11.61 11.60
C TYR A 240 8.58 -10.94 12.56
N ASP A 241 8.78 -9.65 12.36
CA ASP A 241 9.54 -8.79 13.27
C ASP A 241 8.74 -7.53 13.59
N ALA A 242 8.24 -7.44 14.83
CA ALA A 242 7.36 -6.37 15.27
C ALA A 242 8.02 -4.98 15.22
N GLN A 243 9.35 -4.88 15.42
CA GLN A 243 10.05 -3.61 15.35
C GLN A 243 10.22 -3.15 13.91
N ALA A 244 10.63 -4.06 13.03
CA ALA A 244 10.75 -3.78 11.60
C ALA A 244 9.39 -3.43 10.98
N ASP A 245 8.33 -4.19 11.34
CA ASP A 245 6.95 -3.91 10.89
C ASP A 245 6.51 -2.48 11.26
N VAL A 246 6.63 -2.09 12.53
CA VAL A 246 6.25 -0.75 12.98
C VAL A 246 7.08 0.36 12.33
N LYS A 247 8.40 0.15 12.17
CA LYS A 247 9.27 1.14 11.54
C LYS A 247 8.95 1.31 10.05
N SER A 248 8.83 0.20 9.33
CA SER A 248 8.52 0.23 7.90
C SER A 248 7.13 0.81 7.61
N TRP A 249 6.15 0.56 8.49
CA TRP A 249 4.83 1.20 8.39
C TRP A 249 4.92 2.72 8.56
N ARG A 250 5.73 3.22 9.48
CA ARG A 250 5.94 4.67 9.64
C ARG A 250 6.63 5.28 8.42
N ALA A 251 7.65 4.60 7.89
CA ALA A 251 8.33 5.03 6.66
C ALA A 251 7.37 5.11 5.48
N LEU A 252 6.50 4.08 5.31
CA LEU A 252 5.43 4.10 4.33
C LEU A 252 4.53 5.33 4.49
N LEU A 253 3.99 5.56 5.71
CA LEU A 253 3.06 6.66 5.94
C LEU A 253 3.72 8.03 5.70
N GLN A 254 4.99 8.19 6.09
CA GLN A 254 5.74 9.41 5.79
C GLN A 254 5.89 9.59 4.28
N PHE A 255 6.31 8.56 3.57
CA PHE A 255 6.46 8.60 2.11
C PHE A 255 5.14 8.97 1.41
N LEU A 256 4.03 8.31 1.78
CA LEU A 256 2.71 8.60 1.21
C LEU A 256 2.24 10.04 1.52
N ASP A 257 2.54 10.55 2.72
CA ASP A 257 2.17 11.92 3.11
C ASP A 257 2.95 12.96 2.29
N GLU A 258 4.22 12.73 2.05
CA GLU A 258 5.09 13.60 1.24
C GLU A 258 4.72 13.60 -0.25
N ARG A 259 4.18 12.51 -0.77
CA ARG A 259 3.90 12.32 -2.21
C ARG A 259 2.44 12.57 -2.58
N LEU A 260 1.50 12.33 -1.67
CA LEU A 260 0.07 12.36 -1.96
C LEU A 260 -0.68 13.49 -1.25
N ARG A 261 -0.03 14.28 -0.40
CA ARG A 261 -0.64 15.41 0.32
C ARG A 261 0.16 16.68 0.15
#